data_b687127c6d72e84d9c0d7cf1a5e6584a
#
_entry.id   b687127c6d72e84d9c0d7cf1a5e6584a
#
_cell.length_a   1.000
_cell.length_b   1.000
_cell.length_c   1.000
_cell.angle_alpha   90.00
_cell.angle_beta   90.00
_cell.angle_gamma   90.00
#
_symmetry.space_group_name_H-M   'P 1'
#
loop_
_entity.id
_entity.type
_entity.pdbx_description
1 polymer ?
#
loop_
_entity_poly.entity_id
_entity_poly.type
_entity_poly.pdbx_seq_one_letter_code
_entity_poly.pdbx_strand_id
1 'polypeptide(L)'
;DTLMELAGEDKNVILMDGDLMGAMGTKPFAQEFPEQTIDCGIQEANAVGVAAGLSAVGKIPFVHSFGPFITRRACDQVFMSGAYAKLNVKLVGSDPGITAQINGGTHMPFEDMGIMRGIPEMTIVEPTDIAMLKSVLRQMKENYGMYYMRLVRKSCMKIYEEGSEFEIGKSVMLRDGGD
;
A
#
# COMPACT_ATOMS: atom_id res chain seq x y z
N ASP A 1 -10.06 1.37 -9.25
CA ASP A 1 -10.11 2.36 -10.36
C ASP A 1 -8.79 3.16 -10.46
N THR A 2 -8.39 3.97 -9.46
CA THR A 2 -7.22 4.86 -9.55
C THR A 2 -5.91 4.13 -9.90
N LEU A 3 -5.64 2.96 -9.32
CA LEU A 3 -4.45 2.19 -9.69
C LEU A 3 -4.51 1.70 -11.15
N MET A 4 -5.71 1.41 -11.67
CA MET A 4 -5.91 1.06 -13.08
C MET A 4 -5.65 2.26 -14.01
N GLU A 5 -6.10 3.46 -13.63
CA GLU A 5 -5.77 4.70 -14.34
C GLU A 5 -4.24 4.86 -14.43
N LEU A 6 -3.55 4.75 -13.28
CA LEU A 6 -2.09 4.86 -13.21
C LEU A 6 -1.36 3.80 -14.04
N ALA A 7 -1.86 2.57 -14.08
CA ALA A 7 -1.29 1.49 -14.88
C ALA A 7 -1.51 1.72 -16.40
N GLY A 8 -2.65 2.28 -16.77
CA GLY A 8 -2.92 2.70 -18.16
C GLY A 8 -2.02 3.83 -18.64
N GLU A 9 -1.64 4.73 -17.73
CA GLU A 9 -0.73 5.85 -18.02
C GLU A 9 0.75 5.41 -18.04
N ASP A 10 1.13 4.42 -17.22
CA ASP A 10 2.53 4.03 -17.03
C ASP A 10 2.69 2.51 -16.89
N LYS A 11 3.30 1.89 -17.90
CA LYS A 11 3.60 0.46 -17.94
C LYS A 11 4.61 -0.01 -16.87
N ASN A 12 5.18 0.92 -16.10
CA ASN A 12 6.07 0.58 -15.00
C ASN A 12 5.32 0.33 -13.69
N VAL A 13 4.06 0.74 -13.59
CA VAL A 13 3.20 0.41 -12.45
C VAL A 13 2.86 -1.08 -12.50
N ILE A 14 3.24 -1.80 -11.45
CA ILE A 14 3.03 -3.25 -11.31
C ILE A 14 2.20 -3.51 -10.06
N LEU A 15 1.10 -4.23 -10.21
CA LEU A 15 0.34 -4.78 -9.09
C LEU A 15 0.94 -6.14 -8.69
N MET A 16 1.28 -6.29 -7.43
CA MET A 16 1.73 -7.58 -6.88
C MET A 16 0.80 -8.01 -5.75
N ASP A 17 0.42 -9.27 -5.78
CA ASP A 17 -0.56 -9.85 -4.87
C ASP A 17 -0.05 -11.18 -4.28
N GLY A 18 -0.62 -11.58 -3.17
CA GLY A 18 -0.31 -12.82 -2.47
C GLY A 18 -1.53 -13.74 -2.40
N ASP A 19 -2.16 -14.07 -3.54
CA ASP A 19 -3.40 -14.86 -3.63
C ASP A 19 -4.60 -14.20 -2.93
N LEU A 20 -4.65 -12.86 -2.97
CA LEU A 20 -5.67 -12.05 -2.30
C LEU A 20 -6.53 -11.19 -3.25
N MET A 21 -6.38 -11.33 -4.57
CA MET A 21 -7.09 -10.50 -5.57
C MET A 21 -8.61 -10.51 -5.38
N GLY A 22 -9.18 -11.65 -4.92
CA GLY A 22 -10.60 -11.75 -4.60
C GLY A 22 -11.00 -10.94 -3.38
N ALA A 23 -10.16 -10.92 -2.35
CA ALA A 23 -10.40 -10.20 -1.10
C ALA A 23 -10.21 -8.69 -1.26
N MET A 24 -9.27 -8.27 -2.12
CA MET A 24 -8.93 -6.86 -2.36
C MET A 24 -9.71 -6.21 -3.49
N GLY A 25 -10.46 -7.00 -4.27
CA GLY A 25 -11.17 -6.47 -5.43
C GLY A 25 -10.24 -6.05 -6.59
N THR A 26 -9.04 -6.62 -6.66
CA THR A 26 -8.03 -6.31 -7.69
C THR A 26 -8.11 -7.21 -8.93
N LYS A 27 -9.05 -8.18 -8.96
CA LYS A 27 -9.29 -9.02 -10.15
C LYS A 27 -9.50 -8.23 -11.45
N PRO A 28 -10.28 -7.12 -11.47
CA PRO A 28 -10.42 -6.31 -12.69
C PRO A 28 -9.09 -5.77 -13.20
N PHE A 29 -8.18 -5.34 -12.30
CA PHE A 29 -6.84 -4.92 -12.68
C PHE A 29 -6.07 -6.04 -13.37
N ALA A 30 -6.07 -7.24 -12.79
CA ALA A 30 -5.38 -8.39 -13.36
C ALA A 30 -5.94 -8.82 -14.75
N GLN A 31 -7.24 -8.63 -14.97
CA GLN A 31 -7.88 -8.91 -16.25
C GLN A 31 -7.52 -7.88 -17.34
N GLU A 32 -7.45 -6.60 -16.96
CA GLU A 32 -7.17 -5.51 -17.91
C GLU A 32 -5.67 -5.32 -18.15
N PHE A 33 -4.85 -5.54 -17.13
CA PHE A 33 -3.39 -5.35 -17.16
C PHE A 33 -2.62 -6.62 -16.77
N PRO A 34 -2.78 -7.75 -17.49
CA PRO A 34 -2.17 -9.02 -17.12
C PRO A 34 -0.63 -8.97 -17.12
N GLU A 35 -0.01 -8.16 -17.99
CA GLU A 35 1.45 -7.99 -18.04
C GLU A 35 2.00 -7.08 -16.92
N GLN A 36 1.12 -6.35 -16.21
CA GLN A 36 1.44 -5.50 -15.08
C GLN A 36 0.96 -6.13 -13.76
N THR A 37 0.59 -7.41 -13.78
CA THR A 37 0.11 -8.13 -12.60
C THR A 37 0.99 -9.33 -12.31
N ILE A 38 1.39 -9.47 -11.05
CA ILE A 38 2.17 -10.61 -10.57
C ILE A 38 1.50 -11.16 -9.31
N ASP A 39 1.05 -12.40 -9.36
CA ASP A 39 0.65 -13.13 -8.17
C ASP A 39 1.82 -13.99 -7.67
N CYS A 40 2.32 -13.67 -6.49
CA CYS A 40 3.43 -14.37 -5.86
C CYS A 40 2.97 -15.58 -5.02
N GLY A 41 1.66 -15.79 -4.90
CA GLY A 41 1.11 -16.70 -3.90
C GLY A 41 1.29 -16.18 -2.48
N ILE A 42 0.94 -17.00 -1.48
CA ILE A 42 1.03 -16.61 -0.05
C ILE A 42 2.49 -16.65 0.41
N GLN A 43 3.29 -15.68 -0.04
CA GLN A 43 4.74 -15.59 0.22
C GLN A 43 5.20 -14.14 0.31
N GLU A 44 4.75 -13.38 1.29
CA GLU A 44 4.97 -11.93 1.38
C GLU A 44 6.46 -11.54 1.42
N ALA A 45 7.29 -12.30 2.10
CA ALA A 45 8.73 -12.07 2.12
C ALA A 45 9.34 -12.18 0.71
N ASN A 46 8.95 -13.21 -0.06
CA ASN A 46 9.36 -13.36 -1.45
C ASN A 46 8.80 -12.24 -2.32
N ALA A 47 7.52 -11.88 -2.14
CA ALA A 47 6.88 -10.80 -2.89
C ALA A 47 7.63 -9.47 -2.72
N VAL A 48 8.05 -9.12 -1.49
CA VAL A 48 8.88 -7.92 -1.24
C VAL A 48 10.24 -8.03 -1.92
N GLY A 49 10.89 -9.20 -1.91
CA GLY A 49 12.15 -9.43 -2.62
C GLY A 49 12.01 -9.25 -4.13
N VAL A 50 10.94 -9.81 -4.72
CA VAL A 50 10.61 -9.64 -6.16
C VAL A 50 10.33 -8.18 -6.48
N ALA A 51 9.55 -7.48 -5.64
CA ALA A 51 9.27 -6.06 -5.78
C ALA A 51 10.54 -5.21 -5.76
N ALA A 52 11.46 -5.52 -4.85
CA ALA A 52 12.76 -4.86 -4.80
C ALA A 52 13.55 -5.05 -6.11
N GLY A 53 13.58 -6.27 -6.65
CA GLY A 53 14.20 -6.57 -7.94
C GLY A 53 13.55 -5.82 -9.11
N LEU A 54 12.22 -5.76 -9.14
CA LEU A 54 11.46 -4.99 -10.14
C LEU A 54 11.77 -3.48 -10.04
N SER A 55 11.83 -2.95 -8.82
CA SER A 55 12.20 -1.56 -8.59
C SER A 55 13.61 -1.25 -9.08
N ALA A 56 14.57 -2.17 -8.88
CA ALA A 56 15.94 -1.99 -9.35
C ALA A 56 16.07 -1.89 -10.87
N VAL A 57 15.08 -2.40 -11.62
CA VAL A 57 14.99 -2.27 -13.10
C VAL A 57 13.97 -1.21 -13.55
N GLY A 58 13.59 -0.29 -12.65
CA GLY A 58 12.78 0.89 -12.96
C GLY A 58 11.27 0.68 -12.92
N LYS A 59 10.78 -0.45 -12.38
CA LYS A 59 9.34 -0.64 -12.15
C LYS A 59 8.89 0.01 -10.86
N ILE A 60 7.58 0.24 -10.74
CA ILE A 60 6.91 0.83 -9.59
C ILE A 60 5.95 -0.23 -9.01
N PRO A 61 6.45 -1.18 -8.20
CA PRO A 61 5.63 -2.25 -7.66
C PRO A 61 4.76 -1.77 -6.49
N PHE A 62 3.46 -2.05 -6.58
CA PHE A 62 2.48 -1.96 -5.50
C PHE A 62 2.22 -3.37 -4.99
N VAL A 63 2.73 -3.68 -3.81
CA VAL A 63 2.66 -5.02 -3.20
C VAL A 63 1.60 -5.05 -2.14
N HIS A 64 0.58 -5.86 -2.34
CA HIS A 64 -0.53 -5.99 -1.40
C HIS A 64 -0.51 -7.31 -0.64
N SER A 65 -0.79 -7.24 0.67
CA SER A 65 -1.23 -8.33 1.54
C SER A 65 -1.98 -7.77 2.75
N PHE A 66 -2.43 -8.65 3.66
CA PHE A 66 -2.90 -8.20 4.97
C PHE A 66 -1.79 -7.51 5.76
N GLY A 67 -2.18 -6.52 6.56
CA GLY A 67 -1.24 -5.71 7.36
C GLY A 67 -0.18 -6.52 8.10
N PRO A 68 -0.52 -7.56 8.91
CA PRO A 68 0.48 -8.33 9.65
C PRO A 68 1.48 -9.08 8.75
N PHE A 69 1.04 -9.47 7.56
CA PHE A 69 1.85 -10.31 6.68
C PHE A 69 2.80 -9.49 5.83
N ILE A 70 2.37 -8.34 5.31
CA ILE A 70 3.28 -7.47 4.58
C ILE A 70 4.24 -6.71 5.50
N THR A 71 3.91 -6.57 6.79
CA THR A 71 4.77 -5.88 7.76
C THR A 71 5.59 -6.86 8.59
N ARG A 72 4.99 -7.52 9.58
CA ARG A 72 5.70 -8.37 10.54
C ARG A 72 6.39 -9.57 9.88
N ARG A 73 5.70 -10.29 8.97
CA ARG A 73 6.24 -11.46 8.29
C ARG A 73 7.36 -11.13 7.31
N ALA A 74 7.26 -9.99 6.62
CA ALA A 74 8.21 -9.57 5.59
C ALA A 74 9.18 -8.48 6.07
N CYS A 75 9.26 -8.20 7.38
CA CYS A 75 9.99 -7.07 7.94
C CYS A 75 11.47 -7.02 7.49
N ASP A 76 12.15 -8.15 7.52
CA ASP A 76 13.56 -8.23 7.11
C ASP A 76 13.75 -7.87 5.63
N GLN A 77 12.91 -8.38 4.74
CA GLN A 77 12.98 -8.09 3.31
C GLN A 77 12.62 -6.63 3.03
N VAL A 78 11.65 -6.06 3.75
CA VAL A 78 11.32 -4.62 3.65
C VAL A 78 12.53 -3.80 4.06
N PHE A 79 13.21 -4.15 5.15
CA PHE A 79 14.40 -3.44 5.61
C PHE A 79 15.58 -3.63 4.64
N MET A 80 15.99 -4.89 4.40
CA MET A 80 17.24 -5.20 3.68
C MET A 80 17.10 -5.02 2.18
N SER A 81 16.05 -5.59 1.58
CA SER A 81 15.89 -5.57 0.13
C SER A 81 15.28 -4.27 -0.39
N GLY A 82 14.43 -3.60 0.41
CA GLY A 82 13.77 -2.35 0.04
C GLY A 82 14.50 -1.12 0.54
N ALA A 83 14.43 -0.86 1.85
CA ALA A 83 14.87 0.40 2.44
C ALA A 83 16.40 0.59 2.43
N TYR A 84 17.17 -0.42 2.87
CA TYR A 84 18.63 -0.36 2.87
C TYR A 84 19.19 -0.19 1.45
N ALA A 85 18.56 -0.86 0.47
CA ALA A 85 18.92 -0.72 -0.94
C ALA A 85 18.36 0.56 -1.60
N LYS A 86 17.62 1.40 -0.86
CA LYS A 86 17.01 2.66 -1.32
C LYS A 86 16.15 2.50 -2.57
N LEU A 87 15.29 1.50 -2.58
CA LEU A 87 14.44 1.17 -3.72
C LEU A 87 13.04 1.80 -3.62
N ASN A 88 12.29 1.71 -4.70
CA ASN A 88 10.97 2.32 -4.89
C ASN A 88 9.86 1.26 -4.79
N VAL A 89 9.50 0.84 -3.58
CA VAL A 89 8.46 -0.17 -3.36
C VAL A 89 7.29 0.41 -2.57
N LYS A 90 6.06 0.14 -3.04
CA LYS A 90 4.81 0.60 -2.44
C LYS A 90 4.11 -0.58 -1.77
N LEU A 91 4.27 -0.69 -0.45
CA LEU A 91 3.61 -1.73 0.34
C LEU A 91 2.20 -1.30 0.72
N VAL A 92 1.24 -2.18 0.54
CA VAL A 92 -0.16 -1.94 0.92
C VAL A 92 -0.60 -3.01 1.91
N GLY A 93 -0.80 -2.61 3.16
CA GLY A 93 -1.29 -3.49 4.22
C GLY A 93 -2.76 -3.26 4.51
N SER A 94 -3.60 -4.27 4.27
CA SER A 94 -5.02 -4.16 4.50
C SER A 94 -5.47 -4.59 5.90
N ASP A 95 -6.68 -4.18 6.26
CA ASP A 95 -7.40 -4.54 7.48
C ASP A 95 -6.72 -4.09 8.78
N PRO A 96 -6.52 -2.79 8.98
CA PRO A 96 -5.88 -2.25 10.18
C PRO A 96 -6.68 -2.57 11.46
N GLY A 97 -5.96 -2.80 12.55
CA GLY A 97 -6.54 -3.04 13.87
C GLY A 97 -7.54 -4.19 13.85
N ILE A 98 -8.75 -3.94 14.33
CA ILE A 98 -9.83 -4.95 14.44
C ILE A 98 -10.67 -5.09 13.16
N THR A 99 -10.36 -4.38 12.09
CA THR A 99 -11.19 -4.38 10.87
C THR A 99 -11.15 -5.69 10.09
N ALA A 100 -10.18 -6.57 10.36
CA ALA A 100 -10.14 -7.93 9.82
C ALA A 100 -11.31 -8.81 10.31
N GLN A 101 -11.93 -8.47 11.45
CA GLN A 101 -13.12 -9.11 12.01
C GLN A 101 -13.06 -10.65 12.05
N ILE A 102 -13.76 -11.32 11.11
CA ILE A 102 -13.93 -12.79 11.05
C ILE A 102 -12.60 -13.53 10.94
N ASN A 103 -11.59 -12.93 10.32
CA ASN A 103 -10.26 -13.54 10.20
C ASN A 103 -9.55 -13.69 11.56
N GLY A 104 -9.95 -12.93 12.57
CA GLY A 104 -9.43 -13.01 13.93
C GLY A 104 -8.04 -12.39 14.12
N GLY A 105 -7.47 -12.60 15.30
CA GLY A 105 -6.26 -11.93 15.76
C GLY A 105 -5.01 -12.15 14.92
N THR A 106 -4.93 -13.24 14.15
CA THR A 106 -3.79 -13.49 13.25
C THR A 106 -3.73 -12.50 12.09
N HIS A 107 -4.87 -11.87 11.74
CA HIS A 107 -4.99 -10.92 10.64
C HIS A 107 -5.17 -9.47 11.12
N MET A 108 -5.14 -9.23 12.43
CA MET A 108 -5.36 -7.92 13.04
C MET A 108 -4.00 -7.26 13.37
N PRO A 109 -3.51 -6.33 12.55
CA PRO A 109 -2.27 -5.61 12.83
C PRO A 109 -2.53 -4.51 13.86
N PHE A 110 -1.87 -4.56 14.99
CA PHE A 110 -1.79 -3.46 15.97
C PHE A 110 -0.41 -2.82 15.97
N GLU A 111 0.60 -3.60 15.58
CA GLU A 111 2.02 -3.27 15.60
C GLU A 111 2.59 -2.78 14.25
N ASP A 112 1.83 -2.87 13.18
CA ASP A 112 2.27 -2.61 11.80
C ASP A 112 2.91 -1.24 11.61
N MET A 113 2.27 -0.17 12.09
CA MET A 113 2.84 1.18 12.01
C MET A 113 4.10 1.32 12.86
N GLY A 114 4.15 0.67 14.03
CA GLY A 114 5.33 0.67 14.90
C GLY A 114 6.52 0.00 14.24
N ILE A 115 6.31 -1.16 13.59
CA ILE A 115 7.33 -1.87 12.81
C ILE A 115 7.83 -1.01 11.66
N MET A 116 6.92 -0.48 10.84
CA MET A 116 7.28 0.32 9.66
C MET A 116 7.98 1.63 10.02
N ARG A 117 7.62 2.27 11.15
CA ARG A 117 8.33 3.46 11.65
C ARG A 117 9.76 3.19 12.09
N GLY A 118 10.10 1.96 12.43
CA GLY A 118 11.46 1.55 12.74
C GLY A 118 12.37 1.40 11.51
N ILE A 119 11.80 1.43 10.31
CA ILE A 119 12.55 1.28 9.05
C ILE A 119 12.95 2.67 8.52
N PRO A 120 14.25 2.94 8.32
CA PRO A 120 14.71 4.25 7.83
C PRO A 120 14.08 4.63 6.49
N GLU A 121 13.79 5.91 6.32
CA GLU A 121 13.24 6.50 5.10
C GLU A 121 11.85 5.93 4.66
N MET A 122 11.18 5.15 5.52
CA MET A 122 9.84 4.66 5.25
C MET A 122 8.80 5.78 5.38
N THR A 123 8.07 6.05 4.32
CA THR A 123 6.90 6.93 4.36
C THR A 123 5.65 6.10 4.67
N ILE A 124 4.96 6.46 5.75
CA ILE A 124 3.75 5.76 6.19
C ILE A 124 2.54 6.64 5.94
N VAL A 125 1.52 6.09 5.28
CA VAL A 125 0.26 6.79 4.99
C VAL A 125 -0.94 5.92 5.34
N GLU A 126 -1.98 6.55 5.90
CA GLU A 126 -3.27 5.91 6.20
C GLU A 126 -4.38 6.83 5.68
N PRO A 127 -4.86 6.61 4.44
CA PRO A 127 -5.93 7.43 3.87
C PRO A 127 -7.22 7.31 4.68
N THR A 128 -7.83 8.45 4.99
CA THR A 128 -9.05 8.52 5.80
C THR A 128 -10.28 8.06 5.01
N ASP A 129 -10.35 8.41 3.73
CA ASP A 129 -11.45 8.07 2.82
C ASP A 129 -10.98 7.90 1.36
N ILE A 130 -11.93 7.69 0.46
CA ILE A 130 -11.66 7.46 -0.97
C ILE A 130 -11.03 8.69 -1.66
N ALA A 131 -11.42 9.91 -1.27
CA ALA A 131 -10.86 11.12 -1.86
C ALA A 131 -9.37 11.24 -1.53
N MET A 132 -9.00 11.03 -0.25
CA MET A 132 -7.61 11.01 0.19
C MET A 132 -6.85 9.83 -0.42
N LEU A 133 -7.45 8.64 -0.52
CA LEU A 133 -6.81 7.47 -1.14
C LEU A 133 -6.40 7.73 -2.58
N LYS A 134 -7.28 8.33 -3.40
CA LYS A 134 -6.99 8.68 -4.80
C LYS A 134 -5.78 9.62 -4.90
N SER A 135 -5.76 10.68 -4.09
CA SER A 135 -4.65 11.65 -4.05
C SER A 135 -3.33 11.02 -3.59
N VAL A 136 -3.37 10.22 -2.52
CA VAL A 136 -2.19 9.54 -1.96
C VAL A 136 -1.60 8.51 -2.93
N LEU A 137 -2.43 7.72 -3.62
CA LEU A 137 -1.96 6.75 -4.62
C LEU A 137 -1.18 7.41 -5.76
N ARG A 138 -1.65 8.56 -6.26
CA ARG A 138 -0.94 9.32 -7.30
C ARG A 138 0.43 9.81 -6.80
N GLN A 139 0.47 10.38 -5.60
CA GLN A 139 1.73 10.82 -5.01
C GLN A 139 2.69 9.66 -4.73
N MET A 140 2.19 8.50 -4.29
CA MET A 140 3.02 7.31 -4.11
C MET A 140 3.63 6.83 -5.44
N LYS A 141 2.90 6.92 -6.54
CA LYS A 141 3.43 6.59 -7.88
C LYS A 141 4.51 7.56 -8.32
N GLU A 142 4.32 8.86 -8.09
CA GLU A 142 5.21 9.93 -8.54
C GLU A 142 6.49 10.04 -7.68
N ASN A 143 6.38 9.80 -6.38
CA ASN A 143 7.48 9.97 -5.45
C ASN A 143 8.28 8.67 -5.29
N TYR A 144 9.58 8.75 -5.55
CA TYR A 144 10.49 7.63 -5.35
C TYR A 144 10.68 7.32 -3.86
N GLY A 145 10.78 6.05 -3.51
CA GLY A 145 11.11 5.59 -2.16
C GLY A 145 10.19 4.50 -1.63
N MET A 146 10.43 4.12 -0.38
CA MET A 146 9.65 3.11 0.32
C MET A 146 8.40 3.72 0.94
N TYR A 147 7.25 3.14 0.63
CA TYR A 147 5.96 3.54 1.20
C TYR A 147 5.28 2.35 1.85
N TYR A 148 4.65 2.59 2.98
CA TYR A 148 3.67 1.69 3.57
C TYR A 148 2.32 2.41 3.65
N MET A 149 1.35 1.93 2.88
CA MET A 149 -0.04 2.40 2.94
C MET A 149 -0.87 1.42 3.75
N ARG A 150 -1.46 1.93 4.83
CA ARG A 150 -2.40 1.19 5.66
C ARG A 150 -3.81 1.40 5.14
N LEU A 151 -4.50 0.35 4.72
CA LEU A 151 -5.74 0.45 3.96
C LEU A 151 -6.89 -0.34 4.58
N VAL A 152 -8.02 0.31 4.80
CA VAL A 152 -9.29 -0.34 5.15
C VAL A 152 -9.95 -0.87 3.87
N ARG A 153 -10.22 -2.18 3.81
CA ARG A 153 -10.93 -2.80 2.66
C ARG A 153 -12.43 -2.52 2.63
N LYS A 154 -13.00 -2.19 3.76
CA LYS A 154 -14.44 -1.96 3.91
C LYS A 154 -14.80 -0.52 3.64
N SER A 155 -16.10 -0.26 3.50
CA SER A 155 -16.58 1.11 3.36
C SER A 155 -16.13 1.97 4.54
N CYS A 156 -15.60 3.13 4.26
CA CYS A 156 -15.28 4.19 5.21
C CYS A 156 -16.26 5.34 5.06
N MET A 157 -16.33 6.17 6.09
CA MET A 157 -17.12 7.39 6.06
C MET A 157 -16.48 8.38 5.09
N LYS A 158 -17.30 8.98 4.22
CA LYS A 158 -16.85 10.10 3.38
C LYS A 158 -16.65 11.34 4.27
N ILE A 159 -15.45 11.89 4.27
CA ILE A 159 -15.07 13.09 5.02
C ILE A 159 -14.77 14.24 4.06
N TYR A 160 -14.08 13.94 2.97
CA TYR A 160 -13.66 14.93 1.99
C TYR A 160 -14.50 14.89 0.71
N GLU A 161 -14.60 16.02 0.04
CA GLU A 161 -15.24 16.08 -1.28
C GLU A 161 -14.39 15.39 -2.35
N GLU A 162 -15.07 14.88 -3.37
CA GLU A 162 -14.38 14.29 -4.52
C GLU A 162 -13.50 15.35 -5.22
N GLY A 163 -12.28 14.97 -5.56
CA GLY A 163 -11.30 15.90 -6.16
C GLY A 163 -10.51 16.71 -5.12
N SER A 164 -10.74 16.50 -3.81
CA SER A 164 -9.88 17.10 -2.79
C SER A 164 -8.44 16.64 -2.96
N GLU A 165 -7.52 17.58 -2.89
CA GLU A 165 -6.08 17.33 -2.99
C GLU A 165 -5.44 17.32 -1.60
N PHE A 166 -4.47 16.45 -1.42
CA PHE A 166 -3.71 16.29 -0.19
C PHE A 166 -2.22 16.27 -0.53
N GLU A 167 -1.41 16.73 0.39
CA GLU A 167 0.05 16.63 0.27
C GLU A 167 0.58 15.74 1.40
N ILE A 168 1.30 14.67 1.05
CA ILE A 168 1.89 13.76 2.04
C ILE A 168 2.87 14.57 2.91
N GLY A 169 2.71 14.45 4.24
CA GLY A 169 3.48 15.22 5.21
C GLY A 169 2.83 16.52 5.67
N LYS A 170 1.70 16.91 5.07
CA LYS A 170 0.89 18.07 5.51
C LYS A 170 -0.36 17.61 6.28
N SER A 171 -0.79 18.42 7.21
CA SER A 171 -2.05 18.22 7.93
C SER A 171 -3.17 19.07 7.32
N VAL A 172 -4.40 18.61 7.45
CA VAL A 172 -5.61 19.36 7.10
C VAL A 172 -6.39 19.64 8.38
N MET A 173 -6.67 20.92 8.65
CA MET A 173 -7.53 21.32 9.77
C MET A 173 -8.97 21.01 9.42
N LEU A 174 -9.59 20.07 10.15
CA LEU A 174 -10.99 19.68 9.96
C LEU A 174 -11.96 20.55 10.75
N ARG A 175 -11.55 21.01 11.92
CA ARG A 175 -12.34 21.85 12.81
C ARG A 175 -11.43 22.65 13.73
N ASP A 176 -11.69 23.92 13.87
CA ASP A 176 -10.98 24.76 14.83
C ASP A 176 -11.34 24.37 16.26
N GLY A 177 -10.36 24.39 17.15
CA GLY A 177 -10.55 24.30 18.60
C GLY A 177 -11.04 25.62 19.19
N GLY A 178 -11.56 25.56 20.41
CA GLY A 178 -12.06 26.74 21.14
C GLY A 178 -11.24 27.10 22.37
N ASP A 179 -10.11 26.44 22.61
CA ASP A 179 -9.22 26.53 23.76
C ASP A 179 -7.83 27.08 23.40
#